data_b62c13aa5f554c468274ad5330dc14b6
#
_entry.id   b62c13aa5f554c468274ad5330dc14b6
#
_cell.length_a   1.000
_cell.length_b   1.000
_cell.length_c   1.000
_cell.angle_alpha   90.00
_cell.angle_beta   90.00
_cell.angle_gamma   90.00
#
_symmetry.space_group_name_H-M   'P 1'
#
loop_
_entity.id
_entity.type
_entity.pdbx_description
1 polymer ?
#
loop_
_entity_poly.entity_id
_entity_poly.type
_entity_poly.pdbx_seq_one_letter_code
_entity_poly.pdbx_strand_id
1 'polypeptide(L)'
;MSSKRIVKNIFENTDNDKVAISSESNSKISFKDLKTFIEDISKQLSGTGLSNKDRAAIVLPNGPAMATSFLGISSYMSAAPLNPSYKSEEYEFYLKDLNPKIIIVEKNSNNPSIEVAKKLNIEICELKTHKDQPDGLFD
;
A
#
# COMPACT_ATOMS: atom_id res chain seq x y z
N MET A 1 27.77 -12.84 -3.73
CA MET A 1 26.70 -11.94 -4.20
C MET A 1 25.78 -11.62 -3.05
N SER A 2 25.66 -10.36 -2.70
CA SER A 2 24.66 -9.93 -1.73
C SER A 2 23.28 -10.12 -2.36
N SER A 3 22.49 -11.10 -1.91
CA SER A 3 21.09 -11.17 -2.28
C SER A 3 20.44 -9.88 -1.81
N LYS A 4 19.92 -9.07 -2.73
CA LYS A 4 19.13 -7.88 -2.36
C LYS A 4 18.01 -8.37 -1.44
N ARG A 5 18.07 -8.01 -0.17
CA ARG A 5 16.98 -8.26 0.77
C ARG A 5 15.83 -7.33 0.39
N ILE A 6 14.82 -7.87 -0.23
CA ILE A 6 13.58 -7.16 -0.57
C ILE A 6 12.46 -7.66 0.33
N VAL A 7 11.45 -6.84 0.55
CA VAL A 7 10.35 -7.14 1.49
C VAL A 7 9.70 -8.49 1.23
N LYS A 8 9.45 -8.85 -0.04
CA LYS A 8 8.85 -10.14 -0.38
C LYS A 8 9.65 -11.36 0.09
N ASN A 9 10.97 -11.24 0.26
CA ASN A 9 11.83 -12.35 0.70
C ASN A 9 11.71 -12.64 2.21
N ILE A 10 11.10 -11.74 2.98
CA ILE A 10 10.86 -11.94 4.42
C ILE A 10 10.02 -13.19 4.67
N PHE A 11 9.14 -13.53 3.73
CA PHE A 11 8.16 -14.61 3.87
C PHE A 11 8.59 -15.92 3.19
N GLU A 12 9.81 -16.03 2.64
CA GLU A 12 10.24 -17.22 1.87
C GLU A 12 10.18 -18.51 2.69
N ASN A 13 10.49 -18.43 3.98
CA ASN A 13 10.54 -19.60 4.88
C ASN A 13 9.32 -19.71 5.81
N THR A 14 8.22 -19.04 5.50
CA THR A 14 7.01 -19.13 6.30
C THR A 14 6.14 -20.31 5.87
N ASP A 15 5.43 -20.90 6.84
CA ASP A 15 4.42 -21.91 6.58
C ASP A 15 3.22 -21.26 5.86
N ASN A 16 2.94 -21.73 4.65
CA ASN A 16 1.94 -21.15 3.77
C ASN A 16 0.52 -21.18 4.35
N ASP A 17 0.20 -22.18 5.15
CA ASP A 17 -1.16 -22.39 5.68
C ASP A 17 -1.42 -21.61 6.98
N LYS A 18 -0.38 -21.03 7.58
CA LYS A 18 -0.55 -20.20 8.77
C LYS A 18 -1.14 -18.84 8.43
N VAL A 19 -1.88 -18.30 9.39
CA VAL A 19 -2.45 -16.96 9.31
C VAL A 19 -1.34 -15.92 9.39
N ALA A 20 -1.29 -15.05 8.38
CA ALA A 20 -0.37 -13.92 8.32
C ALA A 20 -1.01 -12.64 8.88
N ILE A 21 -2.27 -12.38 8.54
CA ILE A 21 -3.03 -11.21 8.98
C ILE A 21 -4.42 -11.67 9.39
N SER A 22 -4.91 -11.16 10.51
CA SER A 22 -6.29 -11.32 10.95
C SER A 22 -6.88 -9.96 11.33
N SER A 23 -8.19 -9.81 11.16
CA SER A 23 -8.93 -8.60 11.50
C SER A 23 -9.90 -8.84 12.65
N GLU A 24 -10.48 -7.75 13.17
CA GLU A 24 -11.53 -7.80 14.20
C GLU A 24 -12.80 -8.53 13.72
N SER A 25 -13.05 -8.55 12.42
CA SER A 25 -14.14 -9.31 11.80
C SER A 25 -13.90 -10.83 11.72
N ASN A 26 -12.80 -11.34 12.30
CA ASN A 26 -12.31 -12.72 12.13
C ASN A 26 -11.93 -13.08 10.69
N SER A 27 -11.81 -12.12 9.80
CA SER A 27 -11.24 -12.33 8.47
C SER A 27 -9.74 -12.64 8.58
N LYS A 28 -9.28 -13.59 7.80
CA LYS A 28 -7.90 -14.10 7.87
C LYS A 28 -7.29 -14.19 6.48
N ILE A 29 -6.03 -13.79 6.38
CA ILE A 29 -5.19 -13.97 5.20
C ILE A 29 -4.07 -14.93 5.58
N SER A 30 -3.90 -16.01 4.82
CA SER A 30 -2.79 -16.94 4.99
C SER A 30 -1.47 -16.33 4.46
N PHE A 31 -0.32 -16.88 4.85
CA PHE A 31 0.95 -16.48 4.24
C PHE A 31 1.00 -16.76 2.74
N LYS A 32 0.34 -17.82 2.28
CA LYS A 32 0.21 -18.14 0.84
C LYS A 32 -0.51 -17.01 0.10
N ASP A 33 -1.69 -16.61 0.59
CA ASP A 33 -2.49 -15.56 -0.06
C ASP A 33 -1.80 -14.21 0.01
N LEU A 34 -1.15 -13.88 1.14
CA LEU A 34 -0.37 -12.66 1.29
C LEU A 34 0.79 -12.59 0.28
N LYS A 35 1.54 -13.67 0.12
CA LYS A 35 2.64 -13.74 -0.86
C LYS A 35 2.13 -13.50 -2.28
N THR A 36 1.05 -14.17 -2.66
CA THR A 36 0.42 -14.00 -3.99
C THR A 36 -0.01 -12.56 -4.18
N PHE A 37 -0.68 -11.98 -3.20
CA PHE A 37 -1.16 -10.60 -3.26
C PHE A 37 -0.02 -9.57 -3.39
N ILE A 38 1.06 -9.74 -2.63
CA ILE A 38 2.25 -8.89 -2.72
C ILE A 38 2.89 -8.97 -4.12
N GLU A 39 2.97 -10.17 -4.70
CA GLU A 39 3.50 -10.36 -6.05
C GLU A 39 2.61 -9.70 -7.10
N ASP A 40 1.30 -9.80 -6.97
CA ASP A 40 0.35 -9.19 -7.89
C ASP A 40 0.43 -7.65 -7.85
N ILE A 41 0.52 -7.05 -6.66
CA ILE A 41 0.75 -5.60 -6.52
C ILE A 41 2.07 -5.20 -7.22
N SER A 42 3.15 -5.93 -6.99
CA SER A 42 4.43 -5.64 -7.63
C SER A 42 4.35 -5.70 -9.15
N LYS A 43 3.64 -6.68 -9.71
CA LYS A 43 3.43 -6.80 -11.17
C LYS A 43 2.59 -5.65 -11.70
N GLN A 44 1.50 -5.30 -11.03
CA GLN A 44 0.65 -4.18 -11.43
C GLN A 44 1.44 -2.88 -11.45
N LEU A 45 2.18 -2.56 -10.39
CA LEU A 45 3.00 -1.35 -10.31
C LEU A 45 4.06 -1.32 -11.42
N SER A 46 4.73 -2.42 -11.70
CA SER A 46 5.72 -2.48 -12.79
C SER A 46 5.10 -2.26 -14.18
N GLY A 47 3.81 -2.59 -14.36
CA GLY A 47 3.06 -2.39 -15.60
C GLY A 47 2.56 -0.97 -15.82
N THR A 48 2.60 -0.09 -14.81
CA THR A 48 2.07 1.28 -14.90
C THR A 48 3.10 2.31 -15.42
N GLY A 49 4.34 1.91 -15.66
CA GLY A 49 5.43 2.83 -16.00
C GLY A 49 6.13 3.46 -14.79
N LEU A 50 5.69 3.14 -13.57
CA LEU A 50 6.38 3.55 -12.35
C LEU A 50 7.72 2.82 -12.21
N SER A 51 8.73 3.52 -11.76
CA SER A 51 10.06 2.99 -11.48
C SER A 51 10.15 2.48 -10.04
N ASN A 52 10.97 1.47 -9.81
CA ASN A 52 11.30 1.03 -8.45
C ASN A 52 12.08 2.07 -7.62
N LYS A 53 12.49 3.17 -8.23
CA LYS A 53 13.12 4.34 -7.58
C LYS A 53 12.09 5.41 -7.20
N ASP A 54 10.85 5.29 -7.68
CA ASP A 54 9.78 6.21 -7.34
C ASP A 54 9.27 5.95 -5.92
N ARG A 55 8.47 6.88 -5.42
CA ARG A 55 7.87 6.83 -4.08
C ARG A 55 6.36 6.85 -4.19
N ALA A 56 5.71 6.07 -3.32
CA ALA A 56 4.27 6.08 -3.12
C ALA A 56 3.96 6.59 -1.70
N ALA A 57 3.08 7.57 -1.58
CA ALA A 57 2.47 7.92 -0.30
C ALA A 57 1.26 7.03 -0.06
N ILE A 58 1.01 6.62 1.19
CA ILE A 58 -0.13 5.80 1.57
C ILE A 58 -0.91 6.52 2.64
N VAL A 59 -2.18 6.83 2.36
CA VAL A 59 -3.10 7.49 3.29
C VAL A 59 -4.32 6.60 3.47
N LEU A 60 -4.20 5.64 4.36
CA LEU A 60 -5.23 4.67 4.70
C LEU A 60 -5.42 4.63 6.21
N PRO A 61 -6.62 4.29 6.70
CA PRO A 61 -6.83 3.98 8.11
C PRO A 61 -5.94 2.81 8.55
N ASN A 62 -5.62 2.76 9.85
CA ASN A 62 -4.93 1.61 10.42
C ASN A 62 -5.79 0.35 10.25
N GLY A 63 -5.18 -0.72 9.78
CA GLY A 63 -5.88 -1.98 9.56
C GLY A 63 -5.23 -2.87 8.52
N PRO A 64 -5.88 -3.98 8.16
CA PRO A 64 -5.34 -4.96 7.22
C PRO A 64 -4.96 -4.37 5.85
N ALA A 65 -5.79 -3.47 5.29
CA ALA A 65 -5.52 -2.84 3.99
C ALA A 65 -4.25 -1.96 4.02
N MET A 66 -3.99 -1.24 5.12
CA MET A 66 -2.74 -0.49 5.30
C MET A 66 -1.54 -1.45 5.34
N ALA A 67 -1.64 -2.55 6.08
CA ALA A 67 -0.56 -3.53 6.21
C ALA A 67 -0.21 -4.18 4.87
N THR A 68 -1.20 -4.65 4.13
CA THR A 68 -1.00 -5.30 2.82
C THR A 68 -0.53 -4.32 1.75
N SER A 69 -1.06 -3.09 1.74
CA SER A 69 -0.60 -2.01 0.85
C SER A 69 0.87 -1.69 1.10
N PHE A 70 1.26 -1.52 2.36
CA PHE A 70 2.65 -1.24 2.71
C PHE A 70 3.58 -2.36 2.23
N LEU A 71 3.23 -3.62 2.51
CA LEU A 71 4.04 -4.78 2.10
C LEU A 71 4.12 -4.92 0.58
N GLY A 72 2.99 -4.78 -0.11
CA GLY A 72 2.93 -4.90 -1.57
C GLY A 72 3.72 -3.79 -2.28
N ILE A 73 3.49 -2.55 -1.90
CA ILE A 73 4.16 -1.39 -2.51
C ILE A 73 5.66 -1.40 -2.18
N SER A 74 6.04 -1.64 -0.93
CA SER A 74 7.47 -1.68 -0.53
C SER A 74 8.24 -2.87 -1.13
N SER A 75 7.55 -3.85 -1.69
CA SER A 75 8.18 -4.93 -2.46
C SER A 75 8.63 -4.49 -3.85
N TYR A 76 8.16 -3.35 -4.34
CA TYR A 76 8.52 -2.81 -5.65
C TYR A 76 9.21 -1.45 -5.59
N MET A 77 8.68 -0.51 -4.80
CA MET A 77 9.13 0.87 -4.72
C MET A 77 9.12 1.37 -3.26
N SER A 78 9.54 2.60 -3.02
CA SER A 78 9.50 3.18 -1.69
C SER A 78 8.06 3.48 -1.26
N ALA A 79 7.63 2.93 -0.12
CA ALA A 79 6.32 3.18 0.48
C ALA A 79 6.45 4.11 1.68
N ALA A 80 5.66 5.18 1.69
CA ALA A 80 5.63 6.17 2.76
C ALA A 80 4.22 6.30 3.37
N PRO A 81 3.90 5.57 4.44
CA PRO A 81 2.66 5.76 5.17
C PRO A 81 2.60 7.15 5.80
N LEU A 82 1.50 7.85 5.59
CA LEU A 82 1.20 9.13 6.21
C LEU A 82 -0.02 8.98 7.14
N ASN A 83 -0.04 9.77 8.20
CA ASN A 83 -1.15 9.75 9.14
C ASN A 83 -2.45 10.22 8.45
N PRO A 84 -3.52 9.41 8.43
CA PRO A 84 -4.79 9.78 7.79
C PRO A 84 -5.52 10.92 8.50
N SER A 85 -5.10 11.32 9.70
CA SER A 85 -5.67 12.43 10.47
C SER A 85 -4.96 13.77 10.24
N TYR A 86 -3.98 13.84 9.35
CA TYR A 86 -3.33 15.10 9.01
C TYR A 86 -4.29 16.08 8.36
N LYS A 87 -4.05 17.37 8.58
CA LYS A 87 -4.73 18.48 7.90
C LYS A 87 -4.06 18.78 6.56
N SER A 88 -4.71 19.61 5.75
CA SER A 88 -4.22 19.96 4.41
C SER A 88 -2.80 20.52 4.41
N GLU A 89 -2.47 21.40 5.38
CA GLU A 89 -1.14 22.01 5.47
C GLU A 89 -0.03 20.96 5.77
N GLU A 90 -0.36 19.98 6.62
CA GLU A 90 0.56 18.89 6.94
C GLU A 90 0.77 17.99 5.72
N TYR A 91 -0.30 17.64 5.01
CA TYR A 91 -0.18 16.88 3.75
C TYR A 91 0.62 17.67 2.71
N GLU A 92 0.39 18.96 2.56
CA GLU A 92 1.16 19.78 1.63
C GLU A 92 2.65 19.77 1.95
N PHE A 93 3.00 19.88 3.22
CA PHE A 93 4.38 19.80 3.68
C PHE A 93 5.02 18.44 3.36
N TYR A 94 4.40 17.35 3.82
CA TYR A 94 4.96 16.02 3.64
C TYR A 94 4.98 15.55 2.18
N LEU A 95 3.93 15.85 1.40
CA LEU A 95 3.89 15.45 -0.01
C LEU A 95 4.88 16.24 -0.86
N LYS A 96 5.15 17.51 -0.55
CA LYS A 96 6.22 18.26 -1.22
C LYS A 96 7.61 17.72 -0.90
N ASP A 97 7.88 17.40 0.35
CA ASP A 97 9.17 16.85 0.79
C ASP A 97 9.40 15.43 0.22
N LEU A 98 8.40 14.57 0.34
CA LEU A 98 8.44 13.20 -0.14
C LEU A 98 8.50 13.11 -1.67
N ASN A 99 7.86 14.04 -2.37
CA ASN A 99 7.73 14.07 -3.84
C ASN A 99 7.32 12.70 -4.42
N PRO A 100 6.19 12.13 -4.01
CA PRO A 100 5.75 10.83 -4.48
C PRO A 100 5.19 10.93 -5.91
N LYS A 101 5.26 9.84 -6.67
CA LYS A 101 4.61 9.73 -7.97
C LYS A 101 3.12 9.41 -7.85
N ILE A 102 2.77 8.62 -6.83
CA ILE A 102 1.38 8.22 -6.55
C ILE A 102 1.06 8.41 -5.07
N ILE A 103 -0.22 8.61 -4.80
CA ILE A 103 -0.80 8.53 -3.46
C ILE A 103 -1.90 7.47 -3.45
N ILE A 104 -1.86 6.59 -2.47
CA ILE A 104 -2.83 5.52 -2.28
C ILE A 104 -3.85 5.96 -1.24
N VAL A 105 -5.13 5.91 -1.60
CA VAL A 105 -6.26 6.28 -0.74
C VAL A 105 -7.39 5.25 -0.86
N GLU A 106 -8.32 5.23 0.08
CA GLU A 106 -9.54 4.43 -0.07
C GLU A 106 -10.42 5.00 -1.18
N LYS A 107 -11.10 4.13 -1.90
CA LYS A 107 -12.12 4.54 -2.88
C LYS A 107 -13.21 5.38 -2.21
N ASN A 108 -13.59 6.45 -2.86
CA ASN A 108 -14.58 7.43 -2.38
C ASN A 108 -14.17 8.13 -1.05
N SER A 109 -12.89 8.14 -0.72
CA SER A 109 -12.39 8.90 0.42
C SER A 109 -12.60 10.41 0.21
N ASN A 110 -12.91 11.11 1.28
CA ASN A 110 -12.97 12.59 1.34
C ASN A 110 -11.77 13.17 2.12
N ASN A 111 -10.69 12.40 2.26
CA ASN A 111 -9.51 12.83 2.99
C ASN A 111 -8.86 14.06 2.35
N PRO A 112 -8.43 15.06 3.14
CA PRO A 112 -7.79 16.28 2.61
C PRO A 112 -6.56 16.04 1.73
N SER A 113 -5.89 14.91 1.89
CA SER A 113 -4.74 14.53 1.05
C SER A 113 -5.06 14.48 -0.45
N ILE A 114 -6.31 14.19 -0.81
CA ILE A 114 -6.77 14.08 -2.21
C ILE A 114 -6.68 15.43 -2.91
N GLU A 115 -7.21 16.49 -2.29
CA GLU A 115 -7.15 17.84 -2.87
C GLU A 115 -5.71 18.38 -2.93
N VAL A 116 -4.90 18.05 -1.91
CA VAL A 116 -3.47 18.39 -1.91
C VAL A 116 -2.73 17.66 -3.03
N ALA A 117 -3.00 16.37 -3.22
CA ALA A 117 -2.40 15.57 -4.30
C ALA A 117 -2.75 16.13 -5.68
N LYS A 118 -4.01 16.53 -5.91
CA LYS A 118 -4.44 17.20 -7.15
C LYS A 118 -3.68 18.50 -7.39
N LYS A 119 -3.57 19.34 -6.35
CA LYS A 119 -2.84 20.60 -6.40
C LYS A 119 -1.35 20.41 -6.76
N LEU A 120 -0.75 19.31 -6.28
CA LEU A 120 0.65 18.98 -6.52
C LEU A 120 0.88 18.11 -7.77
N ASN A 121 -0.16 17.80 -8.54
CA ASN A 121 -0.12 16.91 -9.70
C ASN A 121 0.43 15.50 -9.37
N ILE A 122 0.10 14.98 -8.19
CA ILE A 122 0.40 13.61 -7.79
C ILE A 122 -0.75 12.72 -8.24
N GLU A 123 -0.43 11.60 -8.88
CA GLU A 123 -1.44 10.63 -9.33
C GLU A 123 -2.12 9.96 -8.14
N ILE A 124 -3.47 9.86 -8.20
CA ILE A 124 -4.28 9.28 -7.13
C ILE A 124 -4.65 7.86 -7.52
N CYS A 125 -4.27 6.90 -6.69
CA CYS A 125 -4.64 5.50 -6.81
C CYS A 125 -5.64 5.14 -5.70
N GLU A 126 -6.84 4.77 -6.09
CA GLU A 126 -7.91 4.40 -5.17
C GLU A 126 -7.96 2.89 -4.97
N LEU A 127 -7.90 2.44 -3.72
CA LEU A 127 -8.11 1.04 -3.35
C LEU A 127 -9.61 0.73 -3.23
N LYS A 128 -10.01 -0.34 -3.88
CA LYS A 128 -11.37 -0.86 -3.80
C LYS A 128 -11.38 -2.18 -3.03
N THR A 129 -11.98 -2.17 -1.85
CA THR A 129 -12.21 -3.38 -1.05
C THR A 129 -13.55 -4.02 -1.42
N HIS A 130 -13.64 -5.34 -1.26
CA HIS A 130 -14.84 -6.12 -1.55
C HIS A 130 -15.28 -6.90 -0.29
N LYS A 131 -16.60 -6.97 -0.06
CA LYS A 131 -17.18 -7.65 1.12
C LYS A 131 -17.00 -9.17 1.11
N ASP A 132 -16.78 -9.75 -0.05
CA ASP A 132 -16.59 -11.19 -0.29
C ASP A 132 -15.12 -11.63 -0.25
N GLN A 133 -14.22 -10.68 -0.04
CA GLN A 133 -12.78 -10.94 0.14
C GLN A 133 -12.36 -10.74 1.60
N PRO A 134 -11.29 -11.42 2.06
CA PRO A 134 -10.69 -11.13 3.35
C PRO A 134 -10.28 -9.67 3.49
N ASP A 135 -10.41 -9.11 4.69
CA ASP A 135 -9.95 -7.76 4.99
C ASP A 135 -8.45 -7.63 4.67
N GLY A 136 -8.11 -6.57 3.96
CA GLY A 136 -6.75 -6.31 3.52
C GLY A 136 -6.46 -6.72 2.07
N LEU A 137 -7.33 -7.50 1.42
CA LEU A 137 -7.28 -7.69 -0.03
C LEU A 137 -8.12 -6.60 -0.72
N PHE A 138 -7.64 -6.11 -1.86
CA PHE A 138 -8.26 -5.02 -2.62
C PHE A 138 -7.86 -5.06 -4.10
N ASP A 139 -8.57 -4.32 -4.93
CA ASP A 139 -8.22 -3.99 -6.30
C ASP A 139 -7.62 -2.58 -6.38
#